data_0735b8202642d4ed802055778ca8cc0a
#
_entry.id   0735b8202642d4ed802055778ca8cc0a
#
_cell.length_a   1.000
_cell.length_b   1.000
_cell.length_c   1.000
_cell.angle_alpha   90.00
_cell.angle_beta   90.00
_cell.angle_gamma   90.00
#
_symmetry.space_group_name_H-M   'P 1'
#
loop_
_entity.id
_entity.type
_entity.pdbx_description
1 polymer ?
#
loop_
_entity_poly.entity_id
_entity_poly.type
_entity_poly.pdbx_seq_one_letter_code
_entity_poly.pdbx_strand_id
1 'polypeptide(L)'
;MSGADTPVAVVGRGGTLTARLLRGLQPWPVVELTPCQAAVADGEYRAVVVENFEPSVPDTLSACAAARWGLSRRAEVTVVGMDDPEGRRFAAAGGRVYAYSDGKTQADLTAKNVRLRGDRLEFEALTGSELLRIRVSVGREPRLYDHLAALAAALALGVPLAEAAVRLSDLG
;
A
#
# COMPACT_ATOMS: atom_id res chain seq x y z
N MET A 1 -4.52 13.47 21.75
CA MET A 1 -5.13 13.58 20.39
C MET A 1 -6.03 12.38 20.22
N SER A 2 -7.26 12.60 19.81
CA SER A 2 -8.22 11.51 19.60
C SER A 2 -7.76 10.64 18.43
N GLY A 3 -7.77 9.32 18.60
CA GLY A 3 -7.29 8.38 17.58
C GLY A 3 -8.03 8.41 16.21
N ALA A 4 -9.08 9.23 16.10
CA ALA A 4 -9.81 9.44 14.85
C ALA A 4 -9.06 10.30 13.83
N ASP A 5 -8.14 11.17 14.26
CA ASP A 5 -7.46 12.14 13.41
C ASP A 5 -6.05 11.72 12.96
N THR A 6 -5.56 10.56 13.44
CA THR A 6 -4.23 10.06 13.05
C THR A 6 -4.27 9.60 11.58
N PRO A 7 -3.48 10.22 10.70
CA PRO A 7 -3.57 9.96 9.26
C PRO A 7 -2.89 8.64 8.85
N VAL A 8 -3.23 8.23 7.63
CA VAL A 8 -2.49 7.22 6.87
C VAL A 8 -1.55 7.96 5.92
N ALA A 9 -0.27 7.66 5.97
CA ALA A 9 0.71 8.24 5.04
C ALA A 9 0.97 7.31 3.86
N VAL A 10 0.96 7.86 2.66
CA VAL A 10 1.44 7.20 1.44
C VAL A 10 2.73 7.86 1.03
N VAL A 11 3.82 7.11 1.03
CA VAL A 11 5.16 7.61 0.70
C VAL A 11 5.56 7.18 -0.69
N GLY A 12 5.64 8.13 -1.60
CA GLY A 12 5.92 7.89 -3.00
C GLY A 12 6.11 9.18 -3.79
N ARG A 13 5.75 9.16 -5.06
CA ARG A 13 5.92 10.32 -5.96
C ARG A 13 4.90 11.45 -5.75
N GLY A 14 3.88 11.24 -4.93
CA GLY A 14 2.75 12.14 -4.76
C GLY A 14 1.69 12.02 -5.86
N GLY A 15 0.44 12.38 -5.55
CA GLY A 15 -0.69 12.30 -6.49
C GLY A 15 -1.00 10.88 -6.97
N THR A 16 -0.72 9.89 -6.16
CA THR A 16 -0.70 8.49 -6.58
C THR A 16 -2.10 7.89 -6.64
N LEU A 17 -2.25 6.88 -7.49
CA LEU A 17 -3.48 6.09 -7.54
C LEU A 17 -3.73 5.40 -6.19
N THR A 18 -2.70 4.91 -5.52
CA THR A 18 -2.77 4.31 -4.18
C THR A 18 -3.48 5.22 -3.19
N ALA A 19 -3.05 6.48 -3.08
CA ALA A 19 -3.64 7.43 -2.14
C ALA A 19 -5.09 7.75 -2.48
N ARG A 20 -5.41 7.89 -3.77
CA ARG A 20 -6.78 8.12 -4.22
C ARG A 20 -7.70 6.94 -3.88
N LEU A 21 -7.27 5.72 -4.18
CA LEU A 21 -8.02 4.51 -3.84
C LEU A 21 -8.20 4.38 -2.33
N LEU A 22 -7.14 4.59 -1.57
CA LEU A 22 -7.16 4.45 -0.13
C LEU A 22 -8.14 5.42 0.55
N ARG A 23 -8.31 6.64 0.04
CA ARG A 23 -9.34 7.58 0.52
C ARG A 23 -10.76 7.04 0.35
N GLY A 24 -11.00 6.19 -0.63
CA GLY A 24 -12.30 5.53 -0.83
C GLY A 24 -12.48 4.24 -0.03
N LEU A 25 -11.39 3.59 0.39
CA LEU A 25 -11.45 2.29 1.06
C LEU A 25 -11.60 2.37 2.58
N GLN A 26 -11.22 3.47 3.19
CA GLN A 26 -11.17 3.62 4.65
C GLN A 26 -11.49 5.07 5.07
N PRO A 27 -11.92 5.30 6.33
CA PRO A 27 -12.42 6.60 6.76
C PRO A 27 -11.34 7.59 7.25
N TRP A 28 -10.09 7.15 7.44
CA TRP A 28 -9.05 8.01 8.02
C TRP A 28 -8.44 8.98 7.00
N PRO A 29 -7.94 10.14 7.44
CA PRO A 29 -7.25 11.08 6.55
C PRO A 29 -6.05 10.42 5.87
N VAL A 30 -5.86 10.70 4.59
CA VAL A 30 -4.71 10.21 3.82
C VAL A 30 -3.82 11.38 3.45
N VAL A 31 -2.56 11.33 3.86
CA VAL A 31 -1.52 12.29 3.49
C VAL A 31 -0.53 11.63 2.53
N GLU A 32 -0.13 12.37 1.53
CA GLU A 32 0.87 11.94 0.57
C GLU A 32 2.18 12.64 0.88
N LEU A 33 3.25 11.88 1.00
CA LEU A 33 4.57 12.39 1.33
C LEU A 33 5.55 11.97 0.23
N THR A 34 6.24 12.95 -0.33
CA THR A 34 7.44 12.66 -1.10
C THR A 34 8.56 12.19 -0.16
N PRO A 35 9.61 11.52 -0.65
CA PRO A 35 10.73 11.11 0.19
C PRO A 35 11.37 12.27 0.98
N CYS A 36 11.45 13.46 0.39
CA CYS A 36 11.98 14.64 1.08
C CYS A 36 11.06 15.11 2.21
N GLN A 37 9.74 15.11 1.99
CA GLN A 37 8.76 15.43 3.03
C GLN A 37 8.77 14.38 4.14
N ALA A 38 8.90 13.10 3.78
CA ALA A 38 9.02 12.00 4.72
C ALA A 38 10.23 12.14 5.65
N ALA A 39 11.34 12.69 5.15
CA ALA A 39 12.57 12.87 5.93
C ALA A 39 12.42 13.88 7.08
N VAL A 40 11.52 14.85 6.94
CA VAL A 40 11.29 15.93 7.92
C VAL A 40 9.95 15.82 8.64
N ALA A 41 9.14 14.83 8.29
CA ALA A 41 7.86 14.59 8.94
C ALA A 41 8.08 14.09 10.37
N ASP A 42 7.40 14.68 11.33
CA ASP A 42 7.53 14.37 12.76
C ASP A 42 6.24 13.80 13.38
N GLY A 43 5.19 13.66 12.57
CA GLY A 43 3.89 13.12 12.99
C GLY A 43 3.90 11.63 13.28
N GLU A 44 2.86 11.17 13.98
CA GLU A 44 2.51 9.76 14.11
C GLU A 44 1.47 9.38 13.07
N TYR A 45 1.49 8.13 12.64
CA TYR A 45 0.65 7.62 11.57
C TYR A 45 -0.06 6.33 11.99
N ARG A 46 -1.30 6.17 11.56
CA ARG A 46 -2.03 4.92 11.73
C ARG A 46 -1.46 3.82 10.85
N ALA A 47 -1.11 4.17 9.62
CA ALA A 47 -0.34 3.31 8.73
C ALA A 47 0.60 4.15 7.87
N VAL A 48 1.71 3.55 7.46
CA VAL A 48 2.59 4.08 6.42
C VAL A 48 2.61 3.08 5.27
N VAL A 49 2.15 3.51 4.11
CA VAL A 49 2.20 2.73 2.87
C VAL A 49 3.44 3.15 2.10
N VAL A 50 4.35 2.23 1.92
CA VAL A 50 5.58 2.46 1.15
C VAL A 50 5.37 1.95 -0.26
N GLU A 51 5.25 2.87 -1.21
CA GLU A 51 5.14 2.51 -2.62
C GLU A 51 6.47 1.98 -3.16
N ASN A 52 6.37 1.14 -4.20
CA ASN A 52 7.53 0.52 -4.84
C ASN A 52 8.57 1.56 -5.27
N PHE A 53 9.82 1.22 -5.06
CA PHE A 53 10.95 2.05 -5.43
C PHE A 53 11.26 1.88 -6.92
N GLU A 54 11.15 2.95 -7.69
CA GLU A 54 11.90 3.01 -8.95
C GLU A 54 13.27 3.66 -8.67
N PRO A 55 14.36 2.95 -8.95
CA PRO A 55 15.70 3.47 -8.77
C PRO A 55 16.00 4.49 -9.88
N SER A 56 15.72 5.77 -9.64
CA SER A 56 16.01 6.81 -10.63
C SER A 56 17.35 7.54 -10.38
N VAL A 57 17.88 7.51 -9.15
CA VAL A 57 19.19 8.13 -8.83
C VAL A 57 19.84 7.43 -7.63
N PRO A 58 21.05 6.85 -7.77
CA PRO A 58 21.71 6.06 -6.71
C PRO A 58 21.92 6.78 -5.38
N ASP A 59 22.31 8.04 -5.39
CA ASP A 59 22.65 8.78 -4.17
C ASP A 59 21.43 9.24 -3.36
N THR A 60 20.26 9.27 -3.96
CA THR A 60 19.00 9.60 -3.26
C THR A 60 18.32 8.37 -2.67
N LEU A 61 18.71 7.16 -3.09
CA LEU A 61 18.10 5.90 -2.63
C LEU A 61 18.32 5.66 -1.14
N SER A 62 19.53 5.87 -0.63
CA SER A 62 19.82 5.65 0.80
C SER A 62 19.13 6.69 1.69
N ALA A 63 19.07 7.94 1.28
CA ALA A 63 18.34 8.99 2.00
C ALA A 63 16.83 8.74 1.99
N CYS A 64 16.28 8.34 0.85
CA CYS A 64 14.88 7.94 0.71
C CYS A 64 14.54 6.70 1.55
N ALA A 65 15.42 5.71 1.58
CA ALA A 65 15.25 4.53 2.40
C ALA A 65 15.26 4.90 3.89
N ALA A 66 16.22 5.71 4.35
CA ALA A 66 16.31 6.18 5.73
C ALA A 66 15.07 6.97 6.16
N ALA A 67 14.56 7.84 5.28
CA ALA A 67 13.34 8.61 5.53
C ALA A 67 12.12 7.70 5.74
N ARG A 68 11.96 6.69 4.88
CA ARG A 68 10.86 5.71 4.96
C ARG A 68 10.97 4.87 6.22
N TRP A 69 12.17 4.45 6.61
CA TRP A 69 12.43 3.75 7.87
C TRP A 69 12.08 4.63 9.08
N GLY A 70 12.41 5.91 9.03
CA GLY A 70 12.06 6.86 10.07
C GLY A 70 10.55 6.96 10.27
N LEU A 71 9.80 7.04 9.18
CA LEU A 71 8.33 7.07 9.21
C LEU A 71 7.72 5.75 9.70
N SER A 72 8.23 4.61 9.25
CA SER A 72 7.70 3.31 9.65
C SER A 72 7.74 3.08 11.16
N ARG A 73 8.73 3.67 11.85
CA ARG A 73 8.82 3.62 13.33
C ARG A 73 7.76 4.44 14.04
N ARG A 74 7.10 5.35 13.34
CA ARG A 74 6.03 6.21 13.87
C ARG A 74 4.66 5.77 13.41
N ALA A 75 4.55 4.62 12.77
CA ALA A 75 3.32 4.04 12.30
C ALA A 75 2.90 2.86 13.17
N GLU A 76 1.59 2.71 13.37
CA GLU A 76 1.05 1.50 14.01
C GLU A 76 1.26 0.27 13.11
N VAL A 77 1.24 0.44 11.79
CA VAL A 77 1.53 -0.60 10.80
C VAL A 77 2.21 -0.03 9.57
N THR A 78 3.17 -0.76 9.01
CA THR A 78 3.81 -0.42 7.74
C THR A 78 3.35 -1.39 6.65
N VAL A 79 2.91 -0.85 5.52
CA VAL A 79 2.41 -1.63 4.37
C VAL A 79 3.46 -1.61 3.27
N VAL A 80 3.90 -2.78 2.84
CA VAL A 80 5.01 -2.93 1.89
C VAL A 80 4.76 -4.00 0.83
N GLY A 81 5.33 -3.81 -0.36
CA GLY A 81 5.34 -4.81 -1.43
C GLY A 81 6.51 -5.79 -1.27
N MET A 82 6.23 -7.08 -1.24
CA MET A 82 7.26 -8.15 -1.09
C MET A 82 8.03 -8.44 -2.37
N ASP A 83 7.55 -7.96 -3.50
CA ASP A 83 8.23 -8.16 -4.79
C ASP A 83 9.43 -7.20 -4.96
N ASP A 84 9.46 -6.15 -4.14
CA ASP A 84 10.56 -5.19 -4.05
C ASP A 84 11.60 -5.61 -2.98
N PRO A 85 12.92 -5.56 -3.26
CA PRO A 85 13.96 -5.86 -2.28
C PRO A 85 13.85 -5.01 -1.00
N GLU A 86 13.52 -3.73 -1.10
CA GLU A 86 13.35 -2.87 0.08
C GLU A 86 12.12 -3.27 0.90
N GLY A 87 11.01 -3.63 0.25
CA GLY A 87 9.84 -4.19 0.93
C GLY A 87 10.18 -5.43 1.75
N ARG A 88 11.00 -6.33 1.19
CA ARG A 88 11.50 -7.51 1.93
C ARG A 88 12.38 -7.14 3.13
N ARG A 89 13.20 -6.11 3.01
CA ARG A 89 14.00 -5.59 4.14
C ARG A 89 13.12 -5.05 5.25
N PHE A 90 12.07 -4.29 4.91
CA PHE A 90 11.08 -3.82 5.87
C PHE A 90 10.39 -4.98 6.59
N ALA A 91 9.95 -5.99 5.85
CA ALA A 91 9.31 -7.16 6.43
C ALA A 91 10.25 -7.95 7.36
N ALA A 92 11.54 -8.03 7.02
CA ALA A 92 12.55 -8.75 7.82
C ALA A 92 13.02 -7.97 9.07
N ALA A 93 12.89 -6.65 9.08
CA ALA A 93 13.37 -5.81 10.20
C ALA A 93 12.52 -5.91 11.47
N GLY A 94 11.36 -6.56 11.39
CA GLY A 94 10.42 -6.67 12.49
C GLY A 94 9.53 -5.45 12.64
N GLY A 95 8.63 -5.50 13.61
CA GLY A 95 7.56 -4.52 13.76
C GLY A 95 6.25 -5.02 13.17
N ARG A 96 5.21 -4.19 13.21
CA ARG A 96 3.93 -4.53 12.60
C ARG A 96 3.95 -4.18 11.12
N VAL A 97 4.21 -5.18 10.30
CA VAL A 97 4.24 -5.06 8.84
C VAL A 97 3.06 -5.83 8.24
N TYR A 98 2.40 -5.23 7.27
CA TYR A 98 1.42 -5.89 6.42
C TYR A 98 1.96 -5.92 4.99
N ALA A 99 2.22 -7.11 4.49
CA ALA A 99 2.90 -7.32 3.21
C ALA A 99 1.91 -7.68 2.09
N TYR A 100 2.16 -7.18 0.88
CA TYR A 100 1.42 -7.59 -0.31
C TYR A 100 2.37 -8.03 -1.43
N SER A 101 1.85 -8.88 -2.35
CA SER A 101 2.65 -9.42 -3.45
C SER A 101 1.80 -9.84 -4.64
N ASP A 102 2.39 -9.79 -5.82
CA ASP A 102 1.89 -10.43 -7.03
C ASP A 102 2.52 -11.83 -7.18
N GLY A 103 1.84 -12.83 -6.64
CA GLY A 103 2.23 -14.23 -6.77
C GLY A 103 3.12 -14.81 -5.67
N LYS A 104 3.64 -14.02 -4.73
CA LYS A 104 4.40 -14.54 -3.58
C LYS A 104 3.46 -15.10 -2.53
N THR A 105 3.72 -16.32 -2.05
CA THR A 105 2.85 -17.00 -1.09
C THR A 105 3.05 -16.59 0.36
N GLN A 106 4.10 -15.84 0.66
CA GLN A 106 4.46 -15.41 2.02
C GLN A 106 3.99 -13.99 2.35
N ALA A 107 3.16 -13.38 1.54
CA ALA A 107 2.57 -12.07 1.81
C ALA A 107 1.23 -12.23 2.54
N ASP A 108 0.86 -11.23 3.35
CA ASP A 108 -0.45 -11.19 4.02
C ASP A 108 -1.59 -11.05 3.00
N LEU A 109 -1.34 -10.32 1.91
CA LEU A 109 -2.21 -10.23 0.74
C LEU A 109 -1.44 -10.65 -0.51
N THR A 110 -1.93 -11.65 -1.21
CA THR A 110 -1.35 -12.12 -2.47
C THR A 110 -2.36 -12.02 -3.61
N ALA A 111 -1.97 -11.38 -4.72
CA ALA A 111 -2.75 -11.45 -5.95
C ALA A 111 -2.44 -12.71 -6.72
N LYS A 112 -3.48 -13.41 -7.17
CA LYS A 112 -3.37 -14.58 -8.04
C LYS A 112 -4.26 -14.43 -9.27
N ASN A 113 -3.96 -15.18 -10.31
CA ASN A 113 -4.76 -15.23 -11.53
C ASN A 113 -5.01 -13.83 -12.13
N VAL A 114 -4.01 -12.98 -12.09
CA VAL A 114 -4.08 -11.60 -12.59
C VAL A 114 -4.30 -11.60 -14.10
N ARG A 115 -5.34 -10.91 -14.54
CA ARG A 115 -5.71 -10.81 -15.97
C ARG A 115 -6.13 -9.38 -16.29
N LEU A 116 -5.63 -8.89 -17.41
CA LEU A 116 -6.11 -7.64 -18.01
C LEU A 116 -6.99 -7.96 -19.20
N ARG A 117 -8.22 -7.48 -19.20
CA ARG A 117 -9.20 -7.63 -20.31
C ARG A 117 -9.74 -6.26 -20.69
N GLY A 118 -9.18 -5.70 -21.74
CA GLY A 118 -9.48 -4.32 -22.12
C GLY A 118 -9.07 -3.34 -21.04
N ASP A 119 -10.01 -2.60 -20.49
CA ASP A 119 -9.85 -1.66 -19.39
C ASP A 119 -10.12 -2.25 -18.00
N ARG A 120 -10.29 -3.58 -17.91
CA ARG A 120 -10.58 -4.29 -16.66
C ARG A 120 -9.42 -5.13 -16.19
N LEU A 121 -8.98 -4.86 -14.98
CA LEU A 121 -8.05 -5.69 -14.23
C LEU A 121 -8.85 -6.64 -13.34
N GLU A 122 -8.64 -7.94 -13.49
CA GLU A 122 -9.21 -8.99 -12.66
C GLU A 122 -8.08 -9.70 -11.91
N PHE A 123 -8.25 -9.94 -10.64
CA PHE A 123 -7.34 -10.75 -9.83
C PHE A 123 -8.07 -11.41 -8.67
N GLU A 124 -7.47 -12.45 -8.13
CA GLU A 124 -7.91 -13.09 -6.90
C GLU A 124 -7.05 -12.59 -5.75
N ALA A 125 -7.67 -11.91 -4.79
CA ALA A 125 -7.04 -11.48 -3.55
C ALA A 125 -7.09 -12.63 -2.55
N LEU A 126 -5.93 -13.17 -2.21
CA LEU A 126 -5.74 -14.22 -1.22
C LEU A 126 -5.14 -13.63 0.05
N THR A 127 -5.83 -13.82 1.16
CA THR A 127 -5.31 -13.59 2.52
C THR A 127 -5.13 -14.92 3.24
N GLY A 128 -4.71 -14.91 4.50
CA GLY A 128 -4.56 -16.14 5.28
C GLY A 128 -5.84 -16.96 5.43
N SER A 129 -7.01 -16.34 5.32
CA SER A 129 -8.32 -16.98 5.57
C SER A 129 -9.34 -16.83 4.45
N GLU A 130 -9.11 -15.95 3.47
CA GLU A 130 -10.09 -15.60 2.46
C GLU A 130 -9.49 -15.57 1.06
N LEU A 131 -10.28 -15.97 0.08
CA LEU A 131 -10.00 -15.80 -1.34
C LEU A 131 -11.18 -15.11 -2.00
N LEU A 132 -10.95 -13.95 -2.59
CA LEU A 132 -11.99 -13.18 -3.24
C LEU A 132 -11.55 -12.67 -4.61
N ARG A 133 -12.41 -12.84 -5.61
CA ARG A 133 -12.18 -12.28 -6.93
C ARG A 133 -12.57 -10.82 -6.97
N ILE A 134 -11.63 -9.98 -7.39
CA ILE A 134 -11.79 -8.53 -7.53
C ILE A 134 -11.69 -8.14 -8.99
N ARG A 135 -12.55 -7.21 -9.40
CA ARG A 135 -12.57 -6.62 -10.73
C ARG A 135 -12.61 -5.11 -10.60
N VAL A 136 -11.66 -4.44 -11.22
CA VAL A 136 -11.56 -2.98 -11.22
C VAL A 136 -11.39 -2.45 -12.63
N SER A 137 -11.95 -1.29 -12.91
CA SER A 137 -11.65 -0.55 -14.14
C SER A 137 -10.32 0.16 -13.99
N VAL A 138 -9.44 0.05 -14.98
CA VAL A 138 -8.06 0.56 -14.88
C VAL A 138 -7.72 1.36 -16.12
N GLY A 139 -8.37 2.24 -16.62
CA GLY A 139 -8.00 3.08 -17.75
C GLY A 139 -6.92 2.46 -18.67
N ARG A 140 -6.01 3.28 -19.20
CA ARG A 140 -4.96 2.83 -20.13
C ARG A 140 -3.75 2.16 -19.47
N GLU A 141 -3.57 2.33 -18.16
CA GLU A 141 -2.42 1.79 -17.42
C GLU A 141 -2.88 0.91 -16.29
N PRO A 142 -2.73 -0.43 -16.43
CA PRO A 142 -3.03 -1.34 -15.33
C PRO A 142 -1.96 -1.16 -14.24
N ARG A 143 -2.37 -0.68 -13.08
CA ARG A 143 -1.51 -0.47 -11.92
C ARG A 143 -1.89 -1.43 -10.81
N LEU A 144 -1.59 -2.72 -11.01
CA LEU A 144 -1.90 -3.75 -10.04
C LEU A 144 -1.35 -3.42 -8.65
N TYR A 145 -0.09 -2.99 -8.58
CA TYR A 145 0.56 -2.71 -7.29
C TYR A 145 -0.10 -1.57 -6.52
N ASP A 146 -0.60 -0.54 -7.19
CA ASP A 146 -1.35 0.54 -6.53
C ASP A 146 -2.65 0.03 -5.91
N HIS A 147 -3.36 -0.86 -6.60
CA HIS A 147 -4.56 -1.51 -6.09
C HIS A 147 -4.25 -2.44 -4.91
N LEU A 148 -3.16 -3.21 -5.01
CA LEU A 148 -2.72 -4.09 -3.93
C LEU A 148 -2.26 -3.30 -2.71
N ALA A 149 -1.52 -2.22 -2.88
CA ALA A 149 -1.06 -1.37 -1.79
C ALA A 149 -2.24 -0.72 -1.04
N ALA A 150 -3.22 -0.19 -1.78
CA ALA A 150 -4.41 0.40 -1.19
C ALA A 150 -5.27 -0.65 -0.46
N LEU A 151 -5.48 -1.81 -1.09
CA LEU A 151 -6.21 -2.92 -0.49
C LEU A 151 -5.52 -3.44 0.78
N ALA A 152 -4.21 -3.68 0.72
CA ALA A 152 -3.41 -4.14 1.85
C ALA A 152 -3.47 -3.14 3.02
N ALA A 153 -3.40 -1.84 2.73
CA ALA A 153 -3.53 -0.82 3.76
C ALA A 153 -4.92 -0.83 4.42
N ALA A 154 -5.98 -0.96 3.65
CA ALA A 154 -7.33 -1.07 4.19
C ALA A 154 -7.49 -2.31 5.09
N LEU A 155 -6.98 -3.46 4.65
CA LEU A 155 -6.99 -4.70 5.43
C LEU A 155 -6.16 -4.59 6.72
N ALA A 156 -4.97 -3.99 6.64
CA ALA A 156 -4.10 -3.75 7.79
C ALA A 156 -4.78 -2.86 8.85
N LEU A 157 -5.66 -1.99 8.42
CA LEU A 157 -6.46 -1.09 9.26
C LEU A 157 -7.77 -1.71 9.75
N GLY A 158 -8.03 -2.96 9.41
CA GLY A 158 -9.18 -3.72 9.89
C GLY A 158 -10.45 -3.64 9.03
N VAL A 159 -10.36 -3.06 7.81
CA VAL A 159 -11.48 -3.13 6.86
C VAL A 159 -11.59 -4.57 6.34
N PRO A 160 -12.77 -5.21 6.41
CA PRO A 160 -12.95 -6.57 5.90
C PRO A 160 -12.68 -6.66 4.39
N LEU A 161 -12.10 -7.78 3.94
CA LEU A 161 -11.76 -7.98 2.52
C LEU A 161 -12.97 -7.81 1.60
N ALA A 162 -14.11 -8.36 1.96
CA ALA A 162 -15.34 -8.24 1.15
C ALA A 162 -15.80 -6.79 1.00
N GLU A 163 -15.73 -6.00 2.06
CA GLU A 163 -16.09 -4.58 2.04
C GLU A 163 -15.08 -3.77 1.20
N ALA A 164 -13.79 -3.98 1.44
CA ALA A 164 -12.73 -3.31 0.67
C ALA A 164 -12.81 -3.64 -0.82
N ALA A 165 -13.12 -4.89 -1.18
CA ALA A 165 -13.26 -5.33 -2.56
C ALA A 165 -14.42 -4.64 -3.29
N VAL A 166 -15.58 -4.52 -2.62
CA VAL A 166 -16.75 -3.80 -3.18
C VAL A 166 -16.39 -2.34 -3.43
N ARG A 167 -15.87 -1.66 -2.41
CA ARG A 167 -15.46 -0.25 -2.53
C ARG A 167 -14.40 -0.04 -3.62
N LEU A 168 -13.41 -0.94 -3.70
CA LEU A 168 -12.35 -0.87 -4.71
C LEU A 168 -12.92 -1.01 -6.14
N SER A 169 -13.90 -1.90 -6.32
CA SER A 169 -14.58 -2.10 -7.60
C SER A 169 -15.42 -0.87 -8.03
N ASP A 170 -15.97 -0.14 -7.07
CA ASP A 170 -16.78 1.06 -7.31
C ASP A 170 -15.92 2.30 -7.61
N LEU A 171 -14.65 2.30 -7.21
CA LEU A 171 -13.71 3.41 -7.42
C LEU A 171 -12.98 3.36 -8.77
N GLY A 172 -13.04 2.21 -9.43
CA GLY A 172 -12.34 1.94 -10.68
C GLY A 172 -13.07 2.39 -11.95
#